data_833c9b82972585091e6edc2ca73b0933
#
_entry.id   833c9b82972585091e6edc2ca73b0933
#
_cell.length_a   1.000
_cell.length_b   1.000
_cell.length_c   1.000
_cell.angle_alpha   90.00
_cell.angle_beta   90.00
_cell.angle_gamma   90.00
#
_symmetry.space_group_name_H-M   'P 1'
#
loop_
_entity.id
_entity.type
_entity.pdbx_description
1 polymer ?
#
loop_
_entity_poly.entity_id
_entity_poly.type
_entity_poly.pdbx_seq_one_letter_code
_entity_poly.pdbx_strand_id
1 'polypeptide(L)'
;MLLAASSLLAMGAAQASDSARHEAQAMEKAKISLTQAIHMAERQGNGQAISAEYEFKNGDPAYYEVKVLRDDGQKLTEYQLDPNTGKVKEVKDEKFEKLFTRIKPTAIQNAPTSLTRAITTTETRSGGKAKEAEVNRDGDQLQYEVKVVKLDGDSETLKINGSDGKVASAK
;
A
#
# COMPACT_ATOMS: atom_id res chain seq x y z
N MET A 1 4.77 24.33 53.63
CA MET A 1 3.98 23.21 53.10
C MET A 1 3.72 23.48 51.62
N LEU A 2 4.55 22.95 50.72
CA LEU A 2 4.32 23.03 49.29
C LEU A 2 3.83 21.66 48.80
N LEU A 3 2.60 21.62 48.33
CA LEU A 3 2.03 20.47 47.64
C LEU A 3 2.43 20.56 46.15
N ALA A 4 3.31 19.68 45.72
CA ALA A 4 3.61 19.47 44.31
C ALA A 4 2.54 18.54 43.71
N ALA A 5 1.68 19.09 42.88
CA ALA A 5 0.75 18.30 42.06
C ALA A 5 1.47 17.74 40.85
N SER A 6 1.79 16.45 40.87
CA SER A 6 2.30 15.73 39.72
C SER A 6 1.14 15.39 38.80
N SER A 7 1.00 16.12 37.70
CA SER A 7 0.08 15.77 36.62
C SER A 7 0.68 14.61 35.79
N LEU A 8 0.15 13.40 35.97
CA LEU A 8 0.38 12.29 35.05
C LEU A 8 -0.32 12.61 33.72
N LEU A 9 0.47 12.91 32.72
CA LEU A 9 0.00 12.84 31.32
C LEU A 9 -0.19 11.35 30.98
N ALA A 10 -1.43 10.88 31.02
CA ALA A 10 -1.80 9.61 30.42
C ALA A 10 -1.70 9.78 28.89
N MET A 11 -0.61 9.32 28.28
CA MET A 11 -0.56 9.04 26.87
C MET A 11 -1.52 7.87 26.60
N GLY A 12 -2.74 8.20 26.18
CA GLY A 12 -3.70 7.23 25.69
C GLY A 12 -3.15 6.63 24.40
N ALA A 13 -2.57 5.45 24.46
CA ALA A 13 -2.38 4.62 23.27
C ALA A 13 -3.77 4.31 22.73
N ALA A 14 -4.11 4.86 21.57
CA ALA A 14 -5.31 4.50 20.86
C ALA A 14 -5.19 3.01 20.50
N GLN A 15 -5.98 2.16 21.15
CA GLN A 15 -6.03 0.75 20.83
C GLN A 15 -6.70 0.58 19.46
N ALA A 16 -6.09 -0.22 18.60
CA ALA A 16 -6.69 -0.58 17.33
C ALA A 16 -8.07 -1.23 17.55
N SER A 17 -9.02 -0.93 16.67
CA SER A 17 -10.35 -1.51 16.72
C SER A 17 -10.30 -3.03 16.50
N ASP A 18 -11.31 -3.75 17.00
CA ASP A 18 -11.41 -5.21 16.77
C ASP A 18 -11.44 -5.54 15.28
N SER A 19 -12.05 -4.67 14.46
CA SER A 19 -12.04 -4.80 13.00
C SER A 19 -10.62 -4.74 12.41
N ALA A 20 -9.79 -3.80 12.87
CA ALA A 20 -8.40 -3.68 12.40
C ALA A 20 -7.56 -4.90 12.78
N ARG A 21 -7.79 -5.48 13.97
CA ARG A 21 -7.12 -6.73 14.37
C ARG A 21 -7.58 -7.92 13.55
N HIS A 22 -8.86 -8.04 13.24
CA HIS A 22 -9.39 -9.10 12.38
C HIS A 22 -8.82 -9.02 10.97
N GLU A 23 -8.71 -7.82 10.42
CA GLU A 23 -8.08 -7.58 9.13
C GLU A 23 -6.59 -7.99 9.14
N ALA A 24 -5.82 -7.54 10.14
CA ALA A 24 -4.42 -7.92 10.30
C ALA A 24 -4.23 -9.43 10.38
N GLN A 25 -5.09 -10.12 11.15
CA GLN A 25 -5.07 -11.58 11.25
C GLN A 25 -5.45 -12.27 9.93
N ALA A 26 -6.36 -11.69 9.14
CA ALA A 26 -6.70 -12.22 7.83
C ALA A 26 -5.55 -12.05 6.84
N MET A 27 -4.87 -10.90 6.85
CA MET A 27 -3.66 -10.65 6.05
C MET A 27 -2.53 -11.63 6.42
N GLU A 28 -2.37 -11.95 7.70
CA GLU A 28 -1.34 -12.91 8.14
C GLU A 28 -1.57 -14.32 7.60
N LYS A 29 -2.83 -14.70 7.39
CA LYS A 29 -3.21 -16.01 6.83
C LYS A 29 -3.11 -16.05 5.31
N ALA A 30 -2.97 -14.92 4.64
CA ALA A 30 -2.80 -14.86 3.19
C ALA A 30 -1.52 -15.60 2.77
N LYS A 31 -1.61 -16.44 1.75
CA LYS A 31 -0.47 -17.25 1.26
C LYS A 31 0.43 -16.49 0.30
N ILE A 32 -0.08 -15.42 -0.30
CA ILE A 32 0.72 -14.51 -1.13
C ILE A 32 0.76 -13.13 -0.47
N SER A 33 1.87 -12.42 -0.65
CA SER A 33 2.05 -11.06 -0.18
C SER A 33 1.48 -10.05 -1.19
N LEU A 34 1.33 -8.78 -0.75
CA LEU A 34 0.95 -7.67 -1.63
C LEU A 34 1.95 -7.54 -2.80
N THR A 35 3.25 -7.69 -2.53
CA THR A 35 4.31 -7.67 -3.55
C THR A 35 4.14 -8.79 -4.59
N GLN A 36 3.78 -10.00 -4.15
CA GLN A 36 3.52 -11.10 -5.07
C GLN A 36 2.27 -10.86 -5.92
N ALA A 37 1.21 -10.31 -5.33
CA ALA A 37 0.00 -9.93 -6.04
C ALA A 37 0.30 -8.87 -7.13
N ILE A 38 1.12 -7.86 -6.81
CA ILE A 38 1.60 -6.86 -7.77
C ILE A 38 2.29 -7.55 -8.96
N HIS A 39 3.28 -8.40 -8.70
CA HIS A 39 4.00 -9.08 -9.79
C HIS A 39 3.09 -9.97 -10.66
N MET A 40 2.08 -10.60 -10.06
CA MET A 40 1.10 -11.39 -10.83
C MET A 40 0.24 -10.50 -11.73
N ALA A 41 -0.26 -9.38 -11.21
CA ALA A 41 -1.06 -8.43 -11.98
C ALA A 41 -0.25 -7.74 -13.09
N GLU A 42 0.99 -7.33 -12.81
CA GLU A 42 1.89 -6.74 -13.80
C GLU A 42 2.16 -7.69 -14.97
N ARG A 43 2.42 -8.97 -14.68
CA ARG A 43 2.59 -9.99 -15.74
C ARG A 43 1.31 -10.21 -16.55
N GLN A 44 0.16 -10.28 -15.88
CA GLN A 44 -1.14 -10.45 -16.54
C GLN A 44 -1.49 -9.26 -17.44
N GLY A 45 -1.21 -8.04 -16.94
CA GLY A 45 -1.53 -6.78 -17.61
C GLY A 45 -0.48 -6.33 -18.60
N ASN A 46 0.73 -6.91 -18.60
CA ASN A 46 1.88 -6.40 -19.33
C ASN A 46 2.10 -4.90 -19.10
N GLY A 47 2.12 -4.51 -17.83
CA GLY A 47 2.21 -3.10 -17.40
C GLY A 47 2.86 -2.95 -16.04
N GLN A 48 2.75 -1.76 -15.48
CA GLN A 48 3.33 -1.40 -14.19
C GLN A 48 2.25 -1.05 -13.18
N ALA A 49 2.31 -1.65 -12.00
CA ALA A 49 1.38 -1.36 -10.92
C ALA A 49 1.61 0.05 -10.36
N ILE A 50 0.51 0.75 -10.13
CA ILE A 50 0.48 2.10 -9.57
C ILE A 50 -0.21 2.16 -8.23
N SER A 51 -1.05 1.18 -7.92
CA SER A 51 -1.59 0.96 -6.58
C SER A 51 -1.85 -0.52 -6.36
N ALA A 52 -1.81 -0.92 -5.10
CA ALA A 52 -2.22 -2.23 -4.65
C ALA A 52 -2.76 -2.15 -3.23
N GLU A 53 -3.83 -2.87 -2.95
CA GLU A 53 -4.49 -2.89 -1.64
C GLU A 53 -4.99 -4.30 -1.30
N TYR A 54 -4.92 -4.66 -0.02
CA TYR A 54 -5.61 -5.83 0.54
C TYR A 54 -6.98 -5.40 1.03
N GLU A 55 -8.01 -5.85 0.34
CA GLU A 55 -9.40 -5.58 0.68
C GLU A 55 -9.95 -6.68 1.59
N PHE A 56 -10.44 -6.24 2.74
CA PHE A 56 -11.10 -7.11 3.72
C PHE A 56 -12.39 -6.46 4.21
N LYS A 57 -13.50 -7.09 3.89
CA LYS A 57 -14.83 -6.71 4.41
C LYS A 57 -15.40 -7.87 5.18
N ASN A 58 -15.91 -7.62 6.38
CA ASN A 58 -16.56 -8.65 7.18
C ASN A 58 -17.71 -9.29 6.41
N GLY A 59 -17.63 -10.61 6.21
CA GLY A 59 -18.62 -11.39 5.48
C GLY A 59 -18.28 -11.69 4.02
N ASP A 60 -17.35 -10.96 3.41
CA ASP A 60 -16.91 -11.17 2.05
C ASP A 60 -15.52 -11.83 1.99
N PRO A 61 -15.23 -12.63 0.97
CA PRO A 61 -13.88 -13.15 0.75
C PRO A 61 -12.90 -12.00 0.49
N ALA A 62 -11.79 -11.98 1.22
CA ALA A 62 -10.71 -11.03 0.98
C ALA A 62 -10.11 -11.17 -0.42
N TYR A 63 -9.56 -10.07 -0.96
CA TYR A 63 -8.83 -10.06 -2.23
C TYR A 63 -7.75 -8.99 -2.23
N TYR A 64 -6.79 -9.12 -3.14
CA TYR A 64 -5.91 -8.02 -3.52
C TYR A 64 -6.50 -7.29 -4.69
N GLU A 65 -6.61 -5.96 -4.59
CA GLU A 65 -6.89 -5.08 -5.70
C GLU A 65 -5.56 -4.49 -6.19
N VAL A 66 -5.25 -4.65 -7.47
CA VAL A 66 -4.02 -4.10 -8.06
C VAL A 66 -4.37 -3.33 -9.32
N LYS A 67 -4.01 -2.05 -9.37
CA LYS A 67 -4.20 -1.21 -10.56
C LYS A 67 -2.92 -1.13 -11.37
N VAL A 68 -3.00 -1.59 -12.61
CA VAL A 68 -1.86 -1.69 -13.53
C VAL A 68 -2.04 -0.70 -14.68
N LEU A 69 -1.01 0.12 -14.85
CA LEU A 69 -0.89 1.05 -15.95
C LEU A 69 -0.34 0.32 -17.18
N ARG A 70 -1.11 0.29 -18.25
CA ARG A 70 -0.83 -0.46 -19.48
C ARG A 70 -0.67 0.47 -20.68
N ASP A 71 -0.21 -0.10 -21.80
CA ASP A 71 -0.15 0.58 -23.10
C ASP A 71 0.55 1.94 -23.01
N ASP A 72 1.78 1.96 -22.47
CA ASP A 72 2.60 3.17 -22.26
C ASP A 72 1.87 4.28 -21.46
N GLY A 73 1.02 3.86 -20.55
CA GLY A 73 0.29 4.77 -19.68
C GLY A 73 -1.04 5.26 -20.24
N GLN A 74 -1.58 4.61 -21.26
CA GLN A 74 -2.85 5.01 -21.86
C GLN A 74 -4.06 4.30 -21.26
N LYS A 75 -3.85 3.16 -20.59
CA LYS A 75 -4.92 2.37 -19.97
C LYS A 75 -4.61 2.02 -18.54
N LEU A 76 -5.62 2.08 -17.71
CA LEU A 76 -5.59 1.61 -16.34
C LEU A 76 -6.50 0.40 -16.22
N THR A 77 -5.97 -0.70 -15.70
CA THR A 77 -6.75 -1.94 -15.50
C THR A 77 -6.59 -2.38 -14.05
N GLU A 78 -7.71 -2.61 -13.39
CA GLU A 78 -7.80 -3.19 -12.06
C GLU A 78 -7.88 -4.71 -12.15
N TYR A 79 -7.09 -5.37 -11.33
CA TYR A 79 -7.05 -6.82 -11.15
C TYR A 79 -7.41 -7.16 -9.72
N GLN A 80 -8.40 -8.03 -9.53
CA GLN A 80 -8.70 -8.60 -8.23
C GLN A 80 -8.14 -10.03 -8.15
N LEU A 81 -7.26 -10.27 -7.16
CA LEU A 81 -6.57 -11.53 -7.00
C LEU A 81 -6.95 -12.20 -5.68
N ASP A 82 -7.06 -13.52 -5.72
CA ASP A 82 -7.27 -14.34 -4.53
C ASP A 82 -6.01 -14.38 -3.66
N PRO A 83 -6.08 -14.05 -2.36
CA PRO A 83 -4.90 -13.95 -1.49
C PRO A 83 -4.25 -15.30 -1.16
N ASN A 84 -4.93 -16.41 -1.42
CA ASN A 84 -4.42 -17.74 -1.14
C ASN A 84 -3.83 -18.44 -2.37
N THR A 85 -4.31 -18.08 -3.56
CA THR A 85 -3.92 -18.77 -4.80
C THR A 85 -3.24 -17.89 -5.81
N GLY A 86 -3.37 -16.57 -5.68
CA GLY A 86 -2.91 -15.59 -6.67
C GLY A 86 -3.72 -15.57 -7.96
N LYS A 87 -4.81 -16.35 -8.04
CA LYS A 87 -5.64 -16.37 -9.24
C LYS A 87 -6.39 -15.06 -9.39
N VAL A 88 -6.39 -14.52 -10.60
CA VAL A 88 -7.22 -13.36 -10.96
C VAL A 88 -8.68 -13.81 -10.97
N LYS A 89 -9.50 -13.12 -10.18
CA LYS A 89 -10.95 -13.35 -10.06
C LYS A 89 -11.74 -12.39 -10.92
N GLU A 90 -11.27 -11.16 -11.03
CA GLU A 90 -11.95 -10.10 -11.77
C GLU A 90 -10.93 -9.19 -12.45
N VAL A 91 -11.29 -8.66 -13.61
CA VAL A 91 -10.52 -7.66 -14.36
C VAL A 91 -11.48 -6.56 -14.80
N LYS A 92 -11.15 -5.31 -14.49
CA LYS A 92 -11.94 -4.14 -14.88
C LYS A 92 -11.05 -3.12 -15.55
N ASP A 93 -11.49 -2.57 -16.67
CA ASP A 93 -10.86 -1.38 -17.23
C ASP A 93 -11.39 -0.14 -16.49
N GLU A 94 -10.47 0.59 -15.87
CA GLU A 94 -10.75 1.82 -15.15
C GLU A 94 -10.70 3.01 -16.09
N LYS A 95 -11.64 3.95 -15.89
CA LYS A 95 -11.58 5.22 -16.61
C LYS A 95 -10.39 6.02 -16.10
N PHE A 96 -9.57 6.43 -17.03
CA PHE A 96 -8.33 7.16 -16.81
C PHE A 96 -8.58 8.60 -16.29
N GLU A 97 -9.32 8.75 -15.18
CA GLU A 97 -9.70 10.04 -14.64
C GLU A 97 -8.88 10.43 -13.40
N LYS A 98 -8.17 11.55 -13.50
CA LYS A 98 -7.63 12.36 -12.40
C LYS A 98 -6.32 11.97 -11.72
N LEU A 99 -5.92 10.72 -11.60
CA LEU A 99 -4.65 10.38 -10.94
C LEU A 99 -3.45 10.89 -11.77
N PHE A 100 -3.57 10.81 -13.09
CA PHE A 100 -2.49 11.09 -14.04
C PHE A 100 -2.43 12.53 -14.59
N THR A 101 -3.35 13.39 -14.22
CA THR A 101 -3.17 14.83 -14.54
C THR A 101 -1.94 15.41 -13.86
N ARG A 102 -1.36 14.68 -12.90
CA ARG A 102 -0.28 15.16 -12.04
C ARG A 102 1.02 14.36 -12.11
N ILE A 103 0.99 13.08 -12.49
CA ILE A 103 2.18 12.21 -12.59
C ILE A 103 2.25 11.67 -14.01
N LYS A 104 3.35 11.98 -14.70
CA LYS A 104 3.56 11.46 -16.06
C LYS A 104 3.81 9.94 -15.99
N PRO A 105 3.16 9.12 -16.83
CA PRO A 105 3.42 7.67 -16.90
C PRO A 105 4.91 7.33 -17.03
N THR A 106 5.64 8.10 -17.83
CA THR A 106 7.08 7.93 -18.01
C THR A 106 7.89 8.15 -16.73
N ALA A 107 7.41 8.98 -15.80
CA ALA A 107 8.08 9.17 -14.50
C ALA A 107 7.96 7.92 -13.63
N ILE A 108 6.83 7.20 -13.72
CA ILE A 108 6.63 5.94 -13.01
C ILE A 108 7.51 4.86 -13.63
N GLN A 109 7.47 4.73 -14.97
CA GLN A 109 8.21 3.69 -15.70
C GLN A 109 9.72 3.80 -15.53
N ASN A 110 10.25 5.03 -15.44
CA ASN A 110 11.67 5.31 -15.32
C ASN A 110 12.13 5.53 -13.87
N ALA A 111 11.26 5.33 -12.89
CA ALA A 111 11.62 5.52 -11.49
C ALA A 111 12.68 4.51 -11.05
N PRO A 112 13.79 4.93 -10.43
CA PRO A 112 14.80 4.03 -9.88
C PRO A 112 14.27 3.12 -8.78
N THR A 113 13.21 3.54 -8.12
CA THR A 113 12.51 2.77 -7.08
C THR A 113 11.15 2.32 -7.62
N SER A 114 10.86 1.03 -7.52
CA SER A 114 9.55 0.47 -7.86
C SER A 114 8.59 0.50 -6.66
N LEU A 115 7.29 0.35 -6.92
CA LEU A 115 6.27 0.20 -5.86
C LEU A 115 6.59 -0.97 -4.93
N THR A 116 7.03 -2.11 -5.47
CA THR A 116 7.40 -3.29 -4.69
C THR A 116 8.63 -3.06 -3.81
N ARG A 117 9.60 -2.26 -4.28
CA ARG A 117 10.74 -1.87 -3.45
C ARG A 117 10.33 -0.93 -2.32
N ALA A 118 9.43 0.00 -2.58
CA ALA A 118 8.86 0.87 -1.54
C ALA A 118 8.15 0.06 -0.44
N ILE A 119 7.36 -0.96 -0.83
CA ILE A 119 6.72 -1.90 0.09
C ILE A 119 7.79 -2.58 0.97
N THR A 120 8.79 -3.20 0.36
CA THR A 120 9.85 -3.92 1.10
C THR A 120 10.59 -2.99 2.07
N THR A 121 10.89 -1.76 1.66
CA THR A 121 11.52 -0.76 2.54
C THR A 121 10.64 -0.46 3.75
N THR A 122 9.33 -0.27 3.53
CA THR A 122 8.37 0.05 4.59
C THR A 122 8.19 -1.12 5.55
N GLU A 123 7.97 -2.33 5.04
CA GLU A 123 7.81 -3.54 5.87
C GLU A 123 9.03 -3.81 6.73
N THR A 124 10.24 -3.67 6.15
CA THR A 124 11.51 -3.85 6.88
C THR A 124 11.65 -2.84 8.02
N ARG A 125 11.23 -1.59 7.79
CA ARG A 125 11.35 -0.53 8.78
C ARG A 125 10.31 -0.63 9.89
N SER A 126 9.05 -0.92 9.53
CA SER A 126 7.91 -0.91 10.45
C SER A 126 7.70 -2.22 11.18
N GLY A 127 8.19 -3.33 10.62
CA GLY A 127 7.94 -4.69 11.13
C GLY A 127 6.50 -5.16 10.93
N GLY A 128 5.70 -4.46 10.11
CA GLY A 128 4.33 -4.83 9.75
C GLY A 128 4.25 -5.40 8.33
N LYS A 129 3.07 -5.84 7.92
CA LYS A 129 2.75 -6.24 6.54
C LYS A 129 2.10 -5.11 5.77
N ALA A 130 2.49 -4.91 4.52
CA ALA A 130 1.88 -3.90 3.67
C ALA A 130 0.44 -4.29 3.34
N LYS A 131 -0.48 -3.40 3.71
CA LYS A 131 -1.90 -3.45 3.37
C LYS A 131 -2.18 -2.72 2.07
N GLU A 132 -1.57 -1.55 1.92
CA GLU A 132 -1.83 -0.63 0.82
C GLU A 132 -0.52 0.00 0.36
N ALA A 133 -0.38 0.19 -0.92
CA ALA A 133 0.72 0.93 -1.53
C ALA A 133 0.24 1.64 -2.78
N GLU A 134 0.59 2.92 -2.92
CA GLU A 134 0.22 3.70 -4.09
C GLU A 134 1.32 4.65 -4.55
N VAL A 135 1.28 4.96 -5.83
CA VAL A 135 2.10 6.01 -6.43
C VAL A 135 1.54 7.36 -6.03
N ASN A 136 2.38 8.20 -5.48
CA ASN A 136 2.06 9.57 -5.05
C ASN A 136 3.13 10.55 -5.55
N ARG A 137 3.06 11.81 -5.15
CA ARG A 137 4.05 12.83 -5.48
C ARG A 137 4.22 13.87 -4.37
N ASP A 138 5.41 14.45 -4.30
CA ASP A 138 5.69 15.68 -3.53
C ASP A 138 6.26 16.73 -4.50
N GLY A 139 5.46 17.76 -4.81
CA GLY A 139 5.80 18.68 -5.88
C GLY A 139 5.90 17.95 -7.23
N ASP A 140 7.08 17.96 -7.86
CA ASP A 140 7.37 17.27 -9.12
C ASP A 140 8.06 15.90 -8.91
N GLN A 141 8.32 15.52 -7.66
CA GLN A 141 9.02 14.27 -7.34
C GLN A 141 8.03 13.13 -7.13
N LEU A 142 8.34 11.97 -7.74
CA LEU A 142 7.60 10.74 -7.51
C LEU A 142 7.86 10.25 -6.09
N GLN A 143 6.79 9.90 -5.41
CA GLN A 143 6.80 9.22 -4.12
C GLN A 143 5.89 8.00 -4.15
N TYR A 144 6.10 7.11 -3.21
CA TYR A 144 5.18 6.03 -2.90
C TYR A 144 4.67 6.23 -1.48
N GLU A 145 3.38 6.05 -1.29
CA GLU A 145 2.76 5.99 0.02
C GLU A 145 2.45 4.53 0.33
N VAL A 146 2.97 4.01 1.44
CA VAL A 146 2.81 2.61 1.82
C VAL A 146 2.30 2.54 3.25
N LYS A 147 1.14 1.90 3.42
CA LYS A 147 0.53 1.62 4.71
C LYS A 147 0.80 0.17 5.10
N VAL A 148 1.35 -0.01 6.28
CA VAL A 148 1.56 -1.32 6.89
C VAL A 148 0.65 -1.49 8.11
N VAL A 149 0.30 -2.74 8.39
CA VAL A 149 -0.51 -3.14 9.54
C VAL A 149 0.26 -4.18 10.33
N LYS A 150 0.26 -4.06 11.67
CA LYS A 150 0.84 -5.02 12.62
C LYS A 150 -0.25 -5.96 13.15
N LEU A 151 0.14 -7.08 13.73
CA LEU A 151 -0.78 -8.09 14.26
C LEU A 151 -1.74 -7.59 15.33
N ASP A 152 -1.35 -6.57 16.10
CA ASP A 152 -2.18 -5.90 17.09
C ASP A 152 -3.24 -4.97 16.46
N GLY A 153 -3.17 -4.78 15.15
CA GLY A 153 -4.04 -3.90 14.37
C GLY A 153 -3.54 -2.46 14.25
N ASP A 154 -2.40 -2.15 14.87
CA ASP A 154 -1.77 -0.84 14.67
C ASP A 154 -1.28 -0.68 13.23
N SER A 155 -1.39 0.52 12.70
CA SER A 155 -0.96 0.82 11.34
C SER A 155 -0.03 2.01 11.29
N GLU A 156 0.88 1.98 10.32
CA GLU A 156 1.82 3.06 10.03
C GLU A 156 1.86 3.30 8.53
N THR A 157 1.92 4.56 8.13
CA THR A 157 2.05 4.95 6.72
C THR A 157 3.37 5.66 6.52
N LEU A 158 4.20 5.17 5.61
CA LEU A 158 5.45 5.79 5.23
C LEU A 158 5.42 6.29 3.79
N LYS A 159 6.09 7.41 3.57
CA LYS A 159 6.35 7.96 2.23
C LYS A 159 7.76 7.61 1.81
N ILE A 160 7.90 7.03 0.64
CA ILE A 160 9.18 6.56 0.08
C ILE A 160 9.51 7.37 -1.17
N ASN A 161 10.70 7.92 -1.25
CA ASN A 161 11.15 8.65 -2.43
C ASN A 161 11.34 7.72 -3.62
N GLY A 162 10.77 8.09 -4.77
CA GLY A 162 10.92 7.34 -6.01
C GLY A 162 12.34 7.38 -6.58
N SER A 163 13.15 8.36 -6.20
CA SER A 163 14.52 8.54 -6.70
C SER A 163 15.55 7.66 -6.02
N ASP A 164 15.45 7.42 -4.70
CA ASP A 164 16.47 6.69 -3.93
C ASP A 164 15.92 5.58 -3.03
N GLY A 165 14.60 5.44 -2.94
CA GLY A 165 13.93 4.42 -2.14
C GLY A 165 14.01 4.62 -0.63
N LYS A 166 14.41 5.81 -0.18
CA LYS A 166 14.47 6.14 1.24
C LYS A 166 13.15 6.70 1.72
N VAL A 167 12.91 6.58 3.03
CA VAL A 167 11.78 7.24 3.68
C VAL A 167 11.92 8.74 3.53
N ALA A 168 10.90 9.38 2.98
CA ALA A 168 10.83 10.82 2.90
C ALA A 168 10.77 11.42 4.31
N SER A 169 11.61 12.42 4.57
CA SER A 169 11.55 13.15 5.83
C SER A 169 10.22 13.86 5.94
N ALA A 170 9.58 13.79 7.11
CA ALA A 170 8.46 14.67 7.42
C ALA A 170 8.97 16.13 7.34
N LYS A 171 8.29 16.94 6.54
CA LYS A 171 8.53 18.39 6.50
C LYS A 171 7.89 19.07 7.69
#